data_a8eb7c8cee8371f33b22ec5a048cee74
#
_entry.id   a8eb7c8cee8371f33b22ec5a048cee74
#
_cell.length_a   1.000
_cell.length_b   1.000
_cell.length_c   1.000
_cell.angle_alpha   90.00
_cell.angle_beta   90.00
_cell.angle_gamma   90.00
#
_symmetry.space_group_name_H-M   'P 1'
#
loop_
_entity.id
_entity.type
_entity.pdbx_description
1 polymer ?
#
loop_
_entity_poly.entity_id
_entity_poly.type
_entity_poly.pdbx_seq_one_letter_code
_entity_poly.pdbx_strand_id
1 'polypeptide(L)'
;PLLSRSYVDSWSTAVLSHAEATARTAAQAALDKALQTHDAALHSTAARSRICTLHAGNTVALKTGDCFTVLSGNAGVTISAGALIDATDGAKAVSGALRTAHRYIACEDLQATITCEQTVSLLLSASASVTRFVDVPANAWYADSVEYAAVNGLMSGVGGQCFAPNDTLTRAMFV
;
A
#
# COMPACT_ATOMS: atom_id res chain seq x y z
N PRO A 1 -50.05 13.97 -46.75
CA PRO A 1 -50.61 13.14 -45.72
C PRO A 1 -50.37 13.77 -44.36
N LEU A 2 -51.45 14.17 -43.67
CA LEU A 2 -51.39 14.70 -42.31
C LEU A 2 -51.21 13.53 -41.38
N LEU A 3 -50.16 13.51 -40.56
CA LEU A 3 -49.94 12.53 -39.51
C LEU A 3 -50.96 12.77 -38.40
N SER A 4 -51.62 11.71 -37.90
CA SER A 4 -52.53 11.82 -36.76
C SER A 4 -51.72 12.14 -35.47
N ARG A 5 -52.34 12.91 -34.59
CA ARG A 5 -51.73 13.24 -33.30
C ARG A 5 -51.36 11.97 -32.49
N SER A 6 -52.22 10.98 -32.53
CA SER A 6 -51.98 9.69 -31.84
C SER A 6 -50.78 8.93 -32.41
N TYR A 7 -50.48 9.03 -33.69
CA TYR A 7 -49.31 8.44 -34.30
C TYR A 7 -48.01 9.15 -33.82
N VAL A 8 -48.03 10.49 -33.80
CA VAL A 8 -46.90 11.29 -33.33
C VAL A 8 -46.62 11.00 -31.83
N ASP A 9 -47.68 10.93 -31.01
CA ASP A 9 -47.57 10.65 -29.59
C ASP A 9 -47.01 9.23 -29.34
N SER A 10 -47.48 8.22 -30.07
CA SER A 10 -46.96 6.86 -29.96
C SER A 10 -45.51 6.72 -30.43
N TRP A 11 -45.18 7.39 -31.52
CA TRP A 11 -43.79 7.42 -32.03
C TRP A 11 -42.84 8.12 -31.07
N SER A 12 -43.22 9.28 -30.54
CA SER A 12 -42.39 10.03 -29.58
C SER A 12 -42.17 9.23 -28.30
N THR A 13 -43.19 8.53 -27.79
CA THR A 13 -43.07 7.66 -26.62
C THR A 13 -42.12 6.47 -26.89
N ALA A 14 -42.19 5.87 -28.07
CA ALA A 14 -41.30 4.77 -28.46
C ALA A 14 -39.83 5.24 -28.60
N VAL A 15 -39.63 6.41 -29.19
CA VAL A 15 -38.27 6.99 -29.30
C VAL A 15 -37.69 7.35 -27.94
N LEU A 16 -38.48 7.96 -27.05
CA LEU A 16 -38.04 8.30 -25.69
C LEU A 16 -37.71 7.05 -24.88
N SER A 17 -38.57 6.02 -24.91
CA SER A 17 -38.31 4.77 -24.20
C SER A 17 -37.07 4.06 -24.73
N HIS A 18 -36.83 4.08 -26.03
CA HIS A 18 -35.60 3.52 -26.60
C HIS A 18 -34.35 4.32 -26.21
N ALA A 19 -34.44 5.65 -26.24
CA ALA A 19 -33.35 6.52 -25.81
C ALA A 19 -33.00 6.33 -24.33
N GLU A 20 -34.03 6.23 -23.46
CA GLU A 20 -33.85 5.94 -22.04
C GLU A 20 -33.21 4.58 -21.80
N ALA A 21 -33.67 3.54 -22.49
CA ALA A 21 -33.10 2.20 -22.38
C ALA A 21 -31.63 2.17 -22.81
N THR A 22 -31.32 2.84 -23.92
CA THR A 22 -29.93 2.96 -24.43
C THR A 22 -29.03 3.73 -23.45
N ALA A 23 -29.50 4.87 -22.95
CA ALA A 23 -28.77 5.66 -21.97
C ALA A 23 -28.54 4.89 -20.66
N ARG A 24 -29.55 4.17 -20.19
CA ARG A 24 -29.47 3.35 -18.96
C ARG A 24 -28.47 2.21 -19.13
N THR A 25 -28.49 1.52 -20.28
CA THR A 25 -27.53 0.45 -20.60
C THR A 25 -26.09 0.99 -20.67
N ALA A 26 -25.89 2.14 -21.31
CA ALA A 26 -24.57 2.76 -21.40
C ALA A 26 -24.06 3.23 -20.03
N ALA A 27 -24.92 3.80 -19.20
CA ALA A 27 -24.56 4.22 -17.85
C ALA A 27 -24.21 3.03 -16.96
N GLN A 28 -25.00 1.93 -17.05
CA GLN A 28 -24.69 0.70 -16.30
C GLN A 28 -23.35 0.10 -16.72
N ALA A 29 -23.08 0.00 -18.02
CA ALA A 29 -21.79 -0.51 -18.51
C ALA A 29 -20.60 0.35 -18.07
N ALA A 30 -20.76 1.68 -18.04
CA ALA A 30 -19.74 2.59 -17.53
C ALA A 30 -19.51 2.42 -16.03
N LEU A 31 -20.57 2.24 -15.25
CA LEU A 31 -20.48 1.98 -13.82
C LEU A 31 -19.80 0.64 -13.53
N ASP A 32 -20.21 -0.43 -14.23
CA ASP A 32 -19.62 -1.76 -14.05
C ASP A 32 -18.12 -1.77 -14.38
N LYS A 33 -17.73 -1.04 -15.45
CA LYS A 33 -16.31 -0.88 -15.79
C LYS A 33 -15.54 -0.10 -14.72
N ALA A 34 -16.13 0.97 -14.19
CA ALA A 34 -15.50 1.75 -13.11
C ALA A 34 -15.35 0.91 -11.84
N LEU A 35 -16.36 0.13 -11.45
CA LEU A 35 -16.30 -0.78 -10.32
C LEU A 35 -15.25 -1.86 -10.50
N GLN A 36 -15.16 -2.51 -11.66
CA GLN A 36 -14.12 -3.51 -11.95
C GLN A 36 -12.71 -2.92 -11.86
N THR A 37 -12.52 -1.69 -12.36
CA THR A 37 -11.22 -1.01 -12.27
C THR A 37 -10.87 -0.70 -10.83
N HIS A 38 -11.84 -0.24 -10.04
CA HIS A 38 -11.65 0.06 -8.63
C HIS A 38 -11.39 -1.20 -7.80
N ASP A 39 -12.13 -2.29 -8.05
CA ASP A 39 -11.93 -3.58 -7.39
C ASP A 39 -10.55 -4.16 -7.72
N ALA A 40 -10.12 -4.10 -8.98
CA ALA A 40 -8.78 -4.53 -9.37
C ALA A 40 -7.69 -3.72 -8.66
N ALA A 41 -7.87 -2.42 -8.50
CA ALA A 41 -6.96 -1.56 -7.74
C ALA A 41 -6.93 -1.92 -6.25
N LEU A 42 -8.10 -2.14 -5.63
CA LEU A 42 -8.21 -2.57 -4.23
C LEU A 42 -7.56 -3.94 -4.00
N HIS A 43 -7.84 -4.93 -4.85
CA HIS A 43 -7.24 -6.26 -4.73
C HIS A 43 -5.73 -6.25 -4.97
N SER A 44 -5.22 -5.42 -5.88
CA SER A 44 -3.78 -5.28 -6.09
C SER A 44 -3.08 -4.67 -4.86
N THR A 45 -3.75 -3.78 -4.14
CA THR A 45 -3.24 -3.13 -2.93
C THR A 45 -3.41 -4.02 -1.69
N ALA A 46 -4.57 -4.67 -1.54
CA ALA A 46 -4.85 -5.57 -0.41
C ALA A 46 -4.04 -6.87 -0.46
N ALA A 47 -3.73 -7.37 -1.66
CA ALA A 47 -2.96 -8.61 -1.85
C ALA A 47 -1.47 -8.47 -1.49
N ARG A 48 -1.00 -7.29 -1.08
CA ARG A 48 0.41 -7.02 -0.85
C ARG A 48 0.78 -6.63 0.57
N SER A 49 -0.09 -6.82 1.55
CA SER A 49 0.34 -6.73 2.94
C SER A 49 1.31 -7.86 3.26
N ARG A 50 2.44 -7.52 3.85
CA ARG A 50 3.50 -8.48 4.19
C ARG A 50 3.83 -8.40 5.68
N ILE A 51 4.15 -9.54 6.27
CA ILE A 51 4.73 -9.58 7.61
C ILE A 51 6.23 -9.34 7.45
N CYS A 52 6.71 -8.32 8.12
CA CYS A 52 8.13 -7.96 8.19
C CYS A 52 8.63 -8.13 9.61
N THR A 53 9.69 -8.92 9.78
CA THR A 53 10.44 -8.95 11.03
C THR A 53 11.62 -8.00 10.90
N LEU A 54 11.65 -6.98 11.74
CA LEU A 54 12.68 -5.96 11.79
C LEU A 54 13.55 -6.18 13.01
N HIS A 55 14.82 -5.95 12.87
CA HIS A 55 15.80 -6.01 13.96
C HIS A 55 16.19 -4.62 14.43
N ALA A 56 16.88 -4.52 15.56
CA ALA A 56 17.38 -3.26 16.06
C ALA A 56 18.19 -2.50 14.99
N GLY A 57 17.89 -1.21 14.82
CA GLY A 57 18.51 -0.35 13.81
C GLY A 57 17.82 -0.35 12.44
N ASN A 58 16.92 -1.29 12.15
CA ASN A 58 16.11 -1.23 10.94
C ASN A 58 15.09 -0.10 11.04
N THR A 59 14.80 0.52 9.89
CA THR A 59 13.83 1.61 9.80
C THR A 59 12.82 1.35 8.69
N VAL A 60 11.59 1.84 8.87
CA VAL A 60 10.55 1.83 7.85
C VAL A 60 10.12 3.25 7.56
N ALA A 61 10.28 3.68 6.32
CA ALA A 61 9.75 4.93 5.86
C ALA A 61 8.29 4.77 5.44
N LEU A 62 7.42 5.59 6.01
CA LEU A 62 5.99 5.61 5.74
C LEU A 62 5.64 6.81 4.88
N LYS A 63 4.70 6.59 3.96
CA LYS A 63 4.10 7.61 3.10
C LYS A 63 2.59 7.61 3.27
N THR A 64 1.95 8.67 2.82
CA THR A 64 0.48 8.77 2.77
C THR A 64 -0.12 7.55 2.06
N GLY A 65 -1.15 6.98 2.68
CA GLY A 65 -1.83 5.77 2.21
C GLY A 65 -1.24 4.46 2.74
N ASP A 66 -0.06 4.48 3.37
CA ASP A 66 0.49 3.30 4.02
C ASP A 66 -0.32 2.93 5.25
N CYS A 67 -0.43 1.64 5.50
CA CYS A 67 -1.00 1.13 6.75
C CYS A 67 -0.11 0.03 7.31
N PHE A 68 -0.08 -0.06 8.64
CA PHE A 68 0.66 -1.11 9.31
C PHE A 68 0.00 -1.50 10.63
N THR A 69 0.33 -2.70 11.09
CA THR A 69 -0.07 -3.19 12.42
C THR A 69 1.17 -3.71 13.13
N VAL A 70 1.36 -3.31 14.37
CA VAL A 70 2.43 -3.86 15.23
C VAL A 70 1.93 -5.19 15.77
N LEU A 71 2.53 -6.30 15.32
CA LEU A 71 2.14 -7.65 15.73
C LEU A 71 2.81 -8.04 17.04
N SER A 72 4.10 -7.72 17.18
CA SER A 72 4.86 -8.02 18.41
C SER A 72 6.10 -7.12 18.49
N GLY A 73 6.63 -6.95 19.69
CA GLY A 73 7.83 -6.17 19.99
C GLY A 73 7.52 -4.68 20.23
N ASN A 74 8.58 -3.89 20.45
CA ASN A 74 8.51 -2.46 20.72
C ASN A 74 9.10 -1.69 19.54
N ALA A 75 8.31 -0.83 18.94
CA ALA A 75 8.73 0.08 17.89
C ALA A 75 8.40 1.52 18.27
N GLY A 76 9.22 2.45 17.84
CA GLY A 76 8.96 3.88 17.92
C GLY A 76 8.61 4.44 16.56
N VAL A 77 7.89 5.55 16.53
CA VAL A 77 7.64 6.32 15.31
C VAL A 77 8.07 7.77 15.51
N THR A 78 8.77 8.29 14.51
CA THR A 78 9.09 9.72 14.41
C THR A 78 8.30 10.29 13.26
N ILE A 79 7.43 11.25 13.54
CA ILE A 79 6.57 11.92 12.56
C ILE A 79 7.20 13.29 12.27
N SER A 80 7.61 13.51 11.01
CA SER A 80 8.20 14.77 10.55
C SER A 80 7.15 15.71 9.95
N ALA A 81 6.12 15.16 9.30
CA ALA A 81 5.02 15.91 8.70
C ALA A 81 3.76 15.03 8.61
N GLY A 82 2.60 15.64 8.45
CA GLY A 82 1.33 14.97 8.22
C GLY A 82 0.68 14.40 9.48
N ALA A 83 -0.15 13.37 9.29
CA ALA A 83 -0.90 12.74 10.36
C ALA A 83 -0.85 11.21 10.28
N LEU A 84 -0.53 10.58 11.39
CA LEU A 84 -0.66 9.15 11.60
C LEU A 84 -1.88 8.91 12.51
N ILE A 85 -2.79 8.06 12.10
CA ILE A 85 -4.00 7.74 12.86
C ILE A 85 -3.88 6.33 13.39
N ASP A 86 -4.08 6.17 14.69
CA ASP A 86 -4.33 4.88 15.31
C ASP A 86 -5.79 4.49 15.05
N ALA A 87 -6.00 3.61 14.08
CA ALA A 87 -7.34 3.19 13.67
C ALA A 87 -8.02 2.30 14.72
N THR A 88 -7.28 1.76 15.66
CA THR A 88 -7.82 0.92 16.74
C THR A 88 -8.50 1.78 17.79
N ASP A 89 -7.90 2.89 18.17
CA ASP A 89 -8.44 3.83 19.18
C ASP A 89 -9.17 5.03 18.54
N GLY A 90 -9.07 5.22 17.23
CA GLY A 90 -9.62 6.39 16.52
C GLY A 90 -8.90 7.69 16.85
N ALA A 91 -7.66 7.63 17.31
CA ALA A 91 -6.90 8.78 17.78
C ALA A 91 -5.72 9.12 16.86
N LYS A 92 -5.34 10.41 16.85
CA LYS A 92 -4.10 10.83 16.18
C LYS A 92 -2.90 10.35 16.99
N ALA A 93 -2.02 9.57 16.34
CA ALA A 93 -0.77 9.15 16.94
C ALA A 93 0.24 10.31 16.95
N VAL A 94 1.06 10.37 17.99
CA VAL A 94 2.17 11.30 18.14
C VAL A 94 3.49 10.55 18.03
N SER A 95 4.59 11.28 17.77
CA SER A 95 5.93 10.68 17.80
C SER A 95 6.18 10.04 19.16
N GLY A 96 6.66 8.79 19.15
CA GLY A 96 6.90 8.00 20.35
C GLY A 96 6.66 6.51 20.14
N ALA A 97 6.43 5.79 21.23
CA ALA A 97 6.23 4.35 21.19
C ALA A 97 4.91 3.96 20.52
N LEU A 98 4.97 2.97 19.63
CA LEU A 98 3.82 2.35 19.01
C LEU A 98 3.25 1.23 19.90
N ARG A 99 1.94 1.07 19.88
CA ARG A 99 1.26 0.05 20.71
C ARG A 99 1.10 -1.24 19.92
N THR A 100 1.39 -2.37 20.56
CA THR A 100 1.22 -3.71 20.00
C THR A 100 -0.26 -4.02 19.79
N ALA A 101 -0.58 -4.75 18.73
CA ALA A 101 -1.92 -5.09 18.25
C ALA A 101 -2.75 -3.89 17.77
N HIS A 102 -2.15 -2.71 17.61
CA HIS A 102 -2.80 -1.54 17.06
C HIS A 102 -2.50 -1.38 15.58
N ARG A 103 -3.51 -0.95 14.82
CA ARG A 103 -3.41 -0.64 13.39
C ARG A 103 -3.29 0.86 13.20
N TYR A 104 -2.30 1.24 12.40
CA TYR A 104 -2.01 2.62 12.08
C TYR A 104 -2.22 2.90 10.60
N ILE A 105 -2.74 4.08 10.27
CA ILE A 105 -3.00 4.54 8.89
C ILE A 105 -2.32 5.89 8.70
N ALA A 106 -1.52 5.98 7.65
CA ALA A 106 -0.84 7.19 7.23
C ALA A 106 -1.79 8.10 6.44
N CYS A 107 -2.07 9.28 6.98
CA CYS A 107 -2.96 10.29 6.40
C CYS A 107 -2.18 11.59 6.13
N GLU A 108 -2.76 12.48 5.31
CA GLU A 108 -2.32 13.88 5.13
C GLU A 108 -0.81 14.05 4.94
N ASP A 109 -0.29 13.77 3.75
CA ASP A 109 1.12 13.96 3.38
C ASP A 109 2.12 13.51 4.46
N LEU A 110 1.83 12.36 5.08
CA LEU A 110 2.65 11.81 6.15
C LEU A 110 4.07 11.56 5.67
N GLN A 111 5.00 12.08 6.44
CA GLN A 111 6.41 11.69 6.43
C GLN A 111 6.77 11.20 7.83
N ALA A 112 6.91 9.93 7.98
CA ALA A 112 7.24 9.32 9.27
C ALA A 112 8.20 8.15 9.06
N THR A 113 8.98 7.88 10.10
CA THR A 113 9.90 6.76 10.14
C THR A 113 9.64 5.93 11.38
N ILE A 114 9.41 4.63 11.19
CA ILE A 114 9.40 3.68 12.30
C ILE A 114 10.84 3.27 12.58
N THR A 115 11.21 3.28 13.85
CA THR A 115 12.51 2.82 14.35
C THR A 115 12.32 1.65 15.29
N CYS A 116 13.21 0.68 15.22
CA CYS A 116 13.17 -0.53 16.04
C CYS A 116 14.40 -0.59 16.94
N GLU A 117 14.19 -0.62 18.26
CA GLU A 117 15.27 -0.81 19.25
C GLU A 117 15.51 -2.30 19.54
N GLN A 118 14.51 -3.11 19.26
CA GLN A 118 14.53 -4.56 19.44
C GLN A 118 13.89 -5.24 18.21
N THR A 119 13.82 -6.57 18.23
CA THR A 119 13.11 -7.31 17.18
C THR A 119 11.61 -7.04 17.24
N VAL A 120 11.06 -6.59 16.14
CA VAL A 120 9.64 -6.22 15.98
C VAL A 120 9.07 -6.91 14.78
N SER A 121 7.85 -7.43 14.90
CA SER A 121 7.09 -7.95 13.77
C SER A 121 5.98 -6.96 13.40
N LEU A 122 5.98 -6.51 12.16
CA LEU A 122 4.99 -5.60 11.60
C LEU A 122 4.26 -6.27 10.44
N LEU A 123 2.96 -6.05 10.35
CA LEU A 123 2.20 -6.26 9.12
C LEU A 123 2.19 -4.93 8.38
N LEU A 124 2.88 -4.84 7.26
CA LEU A 124 3.05 -3.61 6.47
C LEU A 124 2.24 -3.66 5.18
N SER A 125 1.74 -2.50 4.73
CA SER A 125 1.28 -2.33 3.34
C SER A 125 2.44 -2.48 2.36
N ALA A 126 2.12 -2.81 1.12
CA ALA A 126 3.14 -3.05 0.08
C ALA A 126 3.97 -1.82 -0.28
N SER A 127 3.42 -0.63 -0.09
CA SER A 127 4.05 0.63 -0.45
C SER A 127 5.09 1.11 0.56
N ALA A 128 5.08 0.56 1.79
CA ALA A 128 6.03 0.94 2.82
C ALA A 128 7.44 0.43 2.49
N SER A 129 8.41 1.34 2.47
CA SER A 129 9.82 1.03 2.21
C SER A 129 10.54 0.66 3.50
N VAL A 130 11.12 -0.53 3.52
CA VAL A 130 11.91 -1.03 4.65
C VAL A 130 13.39 -0.86 4.34
N THR A 131 14.13 -0.24 5.23
CA THR A 131 15.59 -0.17 5.16
C THR A 131 16.18 -1.13 6.19
N ARG A 132 16.64 -2.28 5.71
CA ARG A 132 17.33 -3.29 6.53
C ARG A 132 18.82 -3.07 6.60
N PHE A 133 19.36 -2.53 5.52
CA PHE A 133 20.79 -2.33 5.35
C PHE A 133 21.06 -0.84 5.18
N VAL A 134 22.05 -0.35 5.88
CA VAL A 134 22.42 1.09 5.88
C VAL A 134 22.99 1.55 4.55
N ASP A 135 23.52 0.61 3.77
CA ASP A 135 24.13 0.81 2.46
C ASP A 135 23.19 0.54 1.27
N VAL A 136 21.90 0.26 1.54
CA VAL A 136 20.85 0.08 0.53
C VAL A 136 19.85 1.22 0.66
N PRO A 137 19.98 2.30 -0.14
CA PRO A 137 19.00 3.38 -0.14
C PRO A 137 17.60 2.88 -0.55
N ALA A 138 16.56 3.37 0.13
CA ALA A 138 15.19 2.95 -0.13
C ALA A 138 14.69 3.25 -1.57
N ASN A 139 15.33 4.20 -2.26
CA ASN A 139 15.06 4.58 -3.64
C ASN A 139 15.97 3.88 -4.67
N ALA A 140 16.86 2.99 -4.25
CA ALA A 140 17.69 2.24 -5.17
C ALA A 140 16.84 1.26 -5.99
N TRP A 141 17.13 1.11 -7.28
CA TRP A 141 16.39 0.20 -8.17
C TRP A 141 16.40 -1.26 -7.72
N TYR A 142 17.40 -1.66 -6.93
CA TYR A 142 17.57 -3.00 -6.38
C TYR A 142 17.01 -3.16 -4.95
N ALA A 143 16.50 -2.09 -4.32
CA ALA A 143 16.08 -2.11 -2.92
C ALA A 143 15.02 -3.19 -2.64
N ASP A 144 13.99 -3.30 -3.49
CA ASP A 144 12.93 -4.30 -3.35
C ASP A 144 13.46 -5.73 -3.52
N SER A 145 14.44 -5.94 -4.40
CA SER A 145 15.07 -7.25 -4.62
C SER A 145 15.92 -7.67 -3.41
N VAL A 146 16.65 -6.72 -2.84
CA VAL A 146 17.44 -6.95 -1.61
C VAL A 146 16.51 -7.25 -0.43
N GLU A 147 15.43 -6.49 -0.28
CA GLU A 147 14.42 -6.75 0.76
C GLU A 147 13.81 -8.15 0.60
N TYR A 148 13.41 -8.52 -0.63
CA TYR A 148 12.89 -9.85 -0.92
C TYR A 148 13.88 -10.95 -0.56
N ALA A 149 15.14 -10.82 -0.95
CA ALA A 149 16.19 -11.79 -0.65
C ALA A 149 16.43 -11.93 0.87
N ALA A 150 16.44 -10.81 1.59
CA ALA A 150 16.63 -10.81 3.03
C ALA A 150 15.45 -11.41 3.80
N VAL A 151 14.20 -11.07 3.41
CA VAL A 151 12.99 -11.59 4.05
C VAL A 151 12.87 -13.10 3.87
N ASN A 152 13.22 -13.60 2.69
CA ASN A 152 13.13 -15.03 2.39
C ASN A 152 14.39 -15.83 2.81
N GLY A 153 15.34 -15.19 3.48
CA GLY A 153 16.55 -15.84 3.95
C GLY A 153 17.50 -16.30 2.84
N LEU A 154 17.34 -15.76 1.62
CA LEU A 154 18.19 -16.08 0.47
C LEU A 154 19.56 -15.41 0.60
N MET A 155 19.61 -14.21 1.21
CA MET A 155 20.84 -13.47 1.46
C MET A 155 20.72 -12.75 2.81
N SER A 156 21.79 -12.76 3.59
CA SER A 156 21.83 -12.14 4.93
C SER A 156 22.69 -10.89 5.01
N GLY A 157 23.31 -10.47 3.90
CA GLY A 157 24.29 -9.39 3.87
C GLY A 157 25.67 -9.82 4.36
N VAL A 158 26.57 -8.87 4.48
CA VAL A 158 28.00 -9.09 4.82
C VAL A 158 28.31 -8.82 6.31
N GLY A 159 27.29 -8.50 7.10
CA GLY A 159 27.42 -8.13 8.51
C GLY A 159 27.39 -6.61 8.73
N GLY A 160 27.31 -6.17 10.02
CA GLY A 160 27.25 -4.75 10.36
C GLY A 160 26.06 -3.98 9.79
N GLN A 161 24.95 -4.66 9.50
CA GLN A 161 23.79 -4.09 8.79
C GLN A 161 24.12 -3.59 7.38
N CYS A 162 25.12 -4.17 6.72
CA CYS A 162 25.47 -3.89 5.33
C CYS A 162 25.13 -5.06 4.43
N PHE A 163 24.66 -4.76 3.24
CA PHE A 163 24.37 -5.73 2.18
C PHE A 163 25.51 -5.85 1.19
N ALA A 164 26.26 -4.76 1.02
CA ALA A 164 27.37 -4.59 0.06
C ALA A 164 26.93 -4.83 -1.40
N PRO A 165 25.95 -4.05 -1.91
CA PRO A 165 25.34 -4.32 -3.22
C PRO A 165 26.29 -4.15 -4.41
N ASN A 166 27.41 -3.48 -4.21
CA ASN A 166 28.43 -3.23 -5.24
C ASN A 166 29.64 -4.16 -5.14
N ASP A 167 29.68 -5.06 -4.14
CA ASP A 167 30.79 -5.97 -3.95
C ASP A 167 30.66 -7.17 -4.91
N THR A 168 31.81 -7.75 -5.26
CA THR A 168 31.87 -8.94 -6.11
C THR A 168 31.41 -10.18 -5.36
N LEU A 169 30.42 -10.89 -5.89
CA LEU A 169 30.01 -12.18 -5.35
C LEU A 169 31.13 -13.22 -5.57
N THR A 170 31.58 -13.80 -4.48
CA THR A 170 32.55 -14.91 -4.57
C THR A 170 31.81 -16.24 -4.76
N ARG A 171 32.49 -17.21 -5.33
CA ARG A 171 31.93 -18.57 -5.55
C ARG A 171 31.49 -19.25 -4.23
N ALA A 172 32.14 -18.90 -3.13
CA ALA A 172 31.79 -19.41 -1.79
C ALA A 172 30.51 -18.79 -1.22
N MET A 173 30.06 -17.65 -1.71
CA MET A 173 28.82 -17.00 -1.29
C MET A 173 27.58 -17.52 -2.05
N PHE A 174 27.80 -18.39 -3.02
CA PHE A 174 26.74 -18.93 -3.91
C PHE A 174 26.35 -20.38 -3.58
N VAL A 175 26.83 -20.94 -2.47
CA VAL A 175 26.59 -22.35 -2.07
C VAL A 175 25.55 -22.44 -0.96
#